data_115cf9b9fb2912cb55af831ecba2ae3f
#
_entry.id   115cf9b9fb2912cb55af831ecba2ae3f
#
_cell.length_a   1.000
_cell.length_b   1.000
_cell.length_c   1.000
_cell.angle_alpha   90.00
_cell.angle_beta   90.00
_cell.angle_gamma   90.00
#
_symmetry.space_group_name_H-M   'P 1'
#
loop_
_entity.id
_entity.type
_entity.pdbx_description
1 polymer ?
#
loop_
_entity_poly.entity_id
_entity_poly.type
_entity_poly.pdbx_seq_one_letter_code
_entity_poly.pdbx_strand_id
1 'polypeptide(L)'
;MRPVRPLLEAIGVQTGFPEGDRVNNQWFSKVAVWLVIALVLFTVFKQFDRGTVQGHQIAYSDFLDEVRTKRIRSVTLQENPGGGTEIYAVTTDDKRLRSTATYLDRGLIGDLINNGVKFDVKAREEPSLLMSILVSWGPMLLLIGVWIYFMRQMQGGGKGGAFSFGKSKARMLDEANNSTTFADVAGCDEAKEEVRELVDFLKDPQKFQKLGGRIPRGVLLVGPPGTGKTLLAKAIAGEAKVPFFTISGSDFVEMFVGVGAARVRDMFEQAKKSAPCIIFIDEIDAVGRHRGAGLGGGNDEREQTLNQMLVEMDGFDTNVGVIVMAATNRPDILDPALLRPGRFDRQVFVSLPDVRGREAILNVHMRKVPVGQDIRADILARGTPGFSGADLANLVNEAALFAARRNGRVVEMGDFERAKDKIMMGPERKSMTMPAEELKNTAYHESGHALVARMLPKTDPVHKVTIIPRGRALGVTMQLPEGDRYSLDKERMLSTISVLFGGRIAEEVFMNQMTTGASNDFERA
;
A
#
# COMPACT_ATOMS: atom_id res chain seq x y z
N MET A 1 -18.56 20.96 58.95
CA MET A 1 -18.53 22.09 57.97
C MET A 1 -18.13 21.54 56.60
N ARG A 2 -19.08 21.34 55.72
CA ARG A 2 -18.85 20.92 54.31
C ARG A 2 -18.83 22.18 53.44
N PRO A 3 -17.90 22.30 52.49
CA PRO A 3 -17.93 23.40 51.52
C PRO A 3 -18.89 23.09 50.37
N VAL A 4 -19.60 24.11 49.99
CA VAL A 4 -20.64 24.20 48.95
C VAL A 4 -19.98 24.20 47.55
N ARG A 5 -20.21 23.22 46.74
CA ARG A 5 -20.36 23.24 45.28
C ARG A 5 -21.70 22.57 45.03
N PRO A 6 -22.61 23.10 44.32
CA PRO A 6 -22.68 23.28 42.88
C PRO A 6 -23.66 24.42 42.50
N LEU A 7 -23.38 25.16 41.46
CA LEU A 7 -24.41 26.02 40.81
C LEU A 7 -23.92 26.66 39.49
N LEU A 8 -22.93 26.08 38.82
CA LEU A 8 -22.43 26.62 37.54
C LEU A 8 -22.43 25.63 36.36
N GLU A 9 -23.05 24.47 36.53
CA GLU A 9 -23.17 23.47 35.41
C GLU A 9 -24.52 23.51 34.67
N ALA A 10 -25.37 24.47 34.94
CA ALA A 10 -26.72 24.54 34.35
C ALA A 10 -26.90 25.62 33.28
N ILE A 11 -25.85 26.37 32.90
CA ILE A 11 -25.95 27.35 31.80
C ILE A 11 -24.84 27.02 30.82
N GLY A 12 -25.16 26.24 29.75
CA GLY A 12 -24.27 25.88 28.66
C GLY A 12 -23.84 27.09 27.82
N VAL A 13 -22.87 27.86 28.32
CA VAL A 13 -22.13 28.85 27.53
C VAL A 13 -20.76 28.25 27.27
N GLN A 14 -20.58 27.69 26.10
CA GLN A 14 -19.27 27.38 25.54
C GLN A 14 -18.51 28.68 25.28
N THR A 15 -17.65 29.07 26.20
CA THR A 15 -16.60 30.07 25.91
C THR A 15 -15.44 29.35 25.23
N GLY A 16 -15.60 29.08 23.94
CA GLY A 16 -14.48 28.73 23.08
C GLY A 16 -13.64 29.95 22.82
N PHE A 17 -12.54 30.12 23.56
CA PHE A 17 -11.43 30.94 23.08
C PHE A 17 -10.80 30.19 21.90
N PRO A 18 -10.57 30.81 20.74
CA PRO A 18 -9.83 30.19 19.67
C PRO A 18 -8.39 29.96 20.18
N GLU A 19 -7.99 28.72 20.28
CA GLU A 19 -6.58 28.34 20.37
C GLU A 19 -5.84 28.96 19.18
N GLY A 20 -4.90 29.87 19.51
CA GLY A 20 -4.09 30.55 18.53
C GLY A 20 -3.42 29.54 17.60
N ASP A 21 -3.64 29.76 16.32
CA ASP A 21 -2.95 29.08 15.23
C ASP A 21 -1.45 28.99 15.56
N ARG A 22 -0.97 27.80 15.81
CA ARG A 22 0.47 27.51 15.77
C ARG A 22 0.89 27.70 14.33
N VAL A 23 1.28 28.94 14.02
CA VAL A 23 1.85 29.31 12.73
C VAL A 23 2.95 28.31 12.42
N ASN A 24 2.73 27.57 11.35
CA ASN A 24 3.52 26.43 10.95
C ASN A 24 4.97 26.86 10.71
N ASN A 25 5.86 26.61 11.68
CA ASN A 25 7.29 26.97 11.65
C ASN A 25 8.01 26.46 10.39
N GLN A 26 7.43 25.48 9.71
CA GLN A 26 7.97 24.93 8.45
C GLN A 26 7.77 25.87 7.26
N TRP A 27 6.77 26.73 7.24
CA TRP A 27 6.57 27.70 6.17
C TRP A 27 7.58 28.83 6.28
N PHE A 28 7.82 29.35 7.49
CA PHE A 28 8.83 30.38 7.72
C PHE A 28 10.25 29.91 7.39
N SER A 29 10.61 28.65 7.70
CA SER A 29 11.93 28.13 7.33
C SER A 29 12.11 28.01 5.81
N LYS A 30 11.06 27.62 5.08
CA LYS A 30 11.10 27.57 3.60
C LYS A 30 11.22 28.97 2.98
N VAL A 31 10.48 29.93 3.46
CA VAL A 31 10.54 31.32 3.00
C VAL A 31 11.91 31.94 3.32
N ALA A 32 12.47 31.68 4.50
CA ALA A 32 13.80 32.16 4.87
C ALA A 32 14.89 31.61 3.95
N VAL A 33 14.83 30.35 3.55
CA VAL A 33 15.79 29.74 2.60
C VAL A 33 15.69 30.38 1.23
N TRP A 34 14.49 30.65 0.72
CA TRP A 34 14.30 31.33 -0.58
C TRP A 34 14.77 32.78 -0.53
N LEU A 35 14.58 33.48 0.60
CA LEU A 35 15.10 34.83 0.82
C LEU A 35 16.63 34.87 0.82
N VAL A 36 17.28 33.88 1.45
CA VAL A 36 18.75 33.75 1.42
C VAL A 36 19.26 33.50 0.03
N ILE A 37 18.63 32.60 -0.73
CA ILE A 37 19.00 32.33 -2.13
C ILE A 37 18.81 33.58 -2.98
N ALA A 38 17.71 34.29 -2.83
CA ALA A 38 17.45 35.55 -3.55
C ALA A 38 18.49 36.63 -3.19
N LEU A 39 18.90 36.74 -1.91
CA LEU A 39 19.92 37.68 -1.47
C LEU A 39 21.30 37.35 -2.06
N VAL A 40 21.65 36.04 -2.12
CA VAL A 40 22.90 35.58 -2.74
C VAL A 40 22.91 35.89 -4.24
N LEU A 41 21.82 35.55 -4.92
CA LEU A 41 21.69 35.84 -6.36
C LEU A 41 21.75 37.35 -6.62
N PHE A 42 21.09 38.17 -5.77
CA PHE A 42 21.12 39.61 -5.88
C PHE A 42 22.53 40.19 -5.65
N THR A 43 23.29 39.68 -4.67
CA THR A 43 24.66 40.12 -4.40
C THR A 43 25.62 39.72 -5.54
N VAL A 44 25.45 38.49 -6.07
CA VAL A 44 26.22 38.02 -7.24
C VAL A 44 25.88 38.88 -8.48
N PHE A 45 24.59 39.14 -8.72
CA PHE A 45 24.15 39.97 -9.83
C PHE A 45 24.67 41.41 -9.73
N LYS A 46 24.67 42.02 -8.53
CA LYS A 46 25.26 43.34 -8.25
C LYS A 46 26.76 43.39 -8.46
N GLN A 47 27.46 42.25 -8.32
CA GLN A 47 28.90 42.16 -8.57
C GLN A 47 29.21 42.17 -10.08
N PHE A 48 28.31 41.71 -10.93
CA PHE A 48 28.39 41.81 -12.37
C PHE A 48 27.93 43.18 -12.90
N ASP A 49 27.09 43.89 -12.20
CA ASP A 49 26.57 45.19 -12.54
C ASP A 49 27.43 46.31 -11.93
N ARG A 50 28.77 46.26 -12.16
CA ARG A 50 29.64 47.40 -11.92
C ARG A 50 29.27 48.45 -12.96
N GLY A 51 28.46 49.41 -12.54
CA GLY A 51 27.98 50.52 -13.39
C GLY A 51 29.11 51.15 -14.17
N THR A 52 29.10 50.96 -15.45
CA THR A 52 29.88 51.77 -16.40
C THR A 52 29.37 53.22 -16.24
N VAL A 53 30.22 54.07 -15.68
CA VAL A 53 29.95 55.53 -15.69
C VAL A 53 29.75 55.90 -17.15
N GLN A 54 28.54 56.33 -17.50
CA GLN A 54 28.18 56.70 -18.87
C GLN A 54 28.98 57.95 -19.29
N GLY A 55 30.11 57.75 -19.97
CA GLY A 55 30.87 58.73 -20.72
C GLY A 55 31.12 58.21 -22.12
N HIS A 56 31.01 59.07 -23.12
CA HIS A 56 31.32 58.69 -24.48
C HIS A 56 32.82 58.36 -24.59
N GLN A 57 33.13 57.14 -24.94
CA GLN A 57 34.52 56.67 -25.02
C GLN A 57 35.15 57.24 -26.29
N ILE A 58 36.26 57.97 -26.15
CA ILE A 58 37.02 58.54 -27.25
C ILE A 58 38.47 58.03 -27.24
N ALA A 59 39.10 58.04 -28.37
CA ALA A 59 40.54 57.68 -28.49
C ALA A 59 41.39 58.72 -27.71
N TYR A 60 42.55 58.31 -27.21
CA TYR A 60 43.43 59.15 -26.42
C TYR A 60 43.96 60.34 -27.30
N SER A 61 44.20 60.12 -28.61
CA SER A 61 44.54 61.16 -29.55
C SER A 61 43.50 62.25 -29.68
N ASP A 62 42.23 61.84 -29.80
CA ASP A 62 41.10 62.74 -29.94
C ASP A 62 40.85 63.55 -28.63
N PHE A 63 41.12 62.91 -27.50
CA PHE A 63 41.10 63.60 -26.23
C PHE A 63 42.15 64.69 -26.12
N LEU A 64 43.40 64.44 -26.60
CA LEU A 64 44.45 65.44 -26.62
C LEU A 64 44.11 66.61 -27.55
N ASP A 65 43.50 66.34 -28.70
CA ASP A 65 43.03 67.40 -29.60
C ASP A 65 41.92 68.25 -28.97
N GLU A 66 40.98 67.64 -28.23
CA GLU A 66 39.96 68.39 -27.48
C GLU A 66 40.59 69.25 -26.37
N VAL A 67 41.65 68.80 -25.72
CA VAL A 67 42.42 69.58 -24.70
C VAL A 67 43.09 70.76 -25.38
N ARG A 68 43.79 70.59 -26.54
CA ARG A 68 44.48 71.64 -27.27
C ARG A 68 43.54 72.69 -27.87
N THR A 69 42.38 72.26 -28.26
CA THR A 69 41.33 73.18 -28.76
C THR A 69 40.54 73.91 -27.66
N LYS A 70 40.96 73.75 -26.35
CA LYS A 70 40.36 74.35 -25.16
C LYS A 70 38.88 74.06 -24.97
N ARG A 71 38.44 72.85 -25.40
CA ARG A 71 37.04 72.39 -25.23
C ARG A 71 36.82 71.62 -23.96
N ILE A 72 37.85 71.29 -23.19
CA ILE A 72 37.79 70.57 -21.95
C ILE A 72 37.80 71.52 -20.77
N ARG A 73 36.81 71.41 -19.87
CA ARG A 73 36.65 72.19 -18.66
C ARG A 73 37.39 71.65 -17.46
N SER A 74 37.26 70.32 -17.23
CA SER A 74 37.94 69.61 -16.15
C SER A 74 38.25 68.17 -16.47
N VAL A 75 39.31 67.65 -15.90
CA VAL A 75 39.77 66.26 -16.08
C VAL A 75 39.98 65.60 -14.71
N THR A 76 39.51 64.39 -14.54
CA THR A 76 39.83 63.53 -13.40
C THR A 76 40.64 62.35 -13.88
N LEU A 77 41.81 62.17 -13.35
CA LEU A 77 42.72 61.07 -13.67
C LEU A 77 42.59 60.03 -12.55
N GLN A 78 42.31 58.79 -12.92
CA GLN A 78 42.18 57.68 -11.97
C GLN A 78 43.03 56.50 -12.41
N GLU A 79 43.91 55.98 -11.55
CA GLU A 79 44.72 54.79 -11.87
C GLU A 79 43.85 53.52 -11.83
N ASN A 80 44.01 52.71 -12.87
CA ASN A 80 43.27 51.45 -13.02
C ASN A 80 44.08 50.28 -12.42
N PRO A 81 43.44 49.28 -11.75
CA PRO A 81 44.13 48.11 -11.19
C PRO A 81 44.91 47.27 -12.23
N GLY A 82 44.59 47.38 -13.52
CA GLY A 82 45.26 46.68 -14.62
C GLY A 82 46.51 47.38 -15.19
N GLY A 83 46.97 48.50 -14.59
CA GLY A 83 48.10 49.29 -15.10
C GLY A 83 47.68 50.18 -16.26
N GLY A 84 47.24 51.35 -16.00
CA GLY A 84 46.81 52.38 -16.93
C GLY A 84 46.05 53.45 -16.21
N THR A 85 45.89 54.63 -16.84
CA THR A 85 45.15 55.78 -16.27
C THR A 85 43.86 55.99 -17.06
N GLU A 86 42.74 55.92 -16.36
CA GLU A 86 41.47 56.31 -16.92
C GLU A 86 41.29 57.82 -16.74
N ILE A 87 40.92 58.45 -17.83
CA ILE A 87 40.77 59.87 -17.95
C ILE A 87 39.29 60.18 -18.10
N TYR A 88 38.71 60.83 -17.13
CA TYR A 88 37.34 61.30 -17.16
C TYR A 88 37.39 62.81 -17.40
N ALA A 89 36.91 63.22 -18.55
CA ALA A 89 36.90 64.66 -18.93
C ALA A 89 35.46 65.19 -19.04
N VAL A 90 35.30 66.43 -18.68
CA VAL A 90 34.05 67.18 -18.87
C VAL A 90 34.35 68.31 -19.84
N THR A 91 33.65 68.34 -20.96
CA THR A 91 33.78 69.44 -21.95
C THR A 91 33.10 70.72 -21.46
N THR A 92 33.38 71.84 -22.14
CA THR A 92 32.69 73.12 -21.91
C THR A 92 31.18 73.02 -22.12
N ASP A 93 30.71 72.07 -22.92
CA ASP A 93 29.30 71.78 -23.22
C ASP A 93 28.68 70.76 -22.26
N ASP A 94 29.30 70.52 -21.07
CA ASP A 94 28.90 69.54 -20.03
C ASP A 94 28.78 68.08 -20.51
N LYS A 95 29.39 67.71 -21.66
CA LYS A 95 29.46 66.32 -22.08
C LYS A 95 30.57 65.60 -21.33
N ARG A 96 30.28 64.38 -20.84
CA ARG A 96 31.28 63.52 -20.19
C ARG A 96 31.96 62.63 -21.20
N LEU A 97 33.28 62.74 -21.25
CA LEU A 97 34.15 61.91 -22.13
C LEU A 97 34.99 61.00 -21.23
N ARG A 98 35.25 59.79 -21.75
CA ARG A 98 36.16 58.84 -21.12
C ARG A 98 37.20 58.43 -22.11
N SER A 99 38.47 58.47 -21.70
CA SER A 99 39.58 57.95 -22.47
C SER A 99 40.52 57.15 -21.58
N THR A 100 41.32 56.28 -22.13
CA THR A 100 42.27 55.44 -21.37
C THR A 100 43.68 55.67 -21.92
N ALA A 101 44.61 55.98 -21.04
CA ALA A 101 46.02 56.06 -21.35
C ALA A 101 46.79 54.91 -20.69
N THR A 102 47.78 54.38 -21.38
CA THR A 102 48.56 53.22 -20.88
C THR A 102 49.42 53.62 -19.67
N TYR A 103 49.89 54.89 -19.66
CA TYR A 103 50.61 55.48 -18.50
C TYR A 103 50.29 56.97 -18.38
N LEU A 104 50.52 57.51 -17.18
CA LEU A 104 50.41 58.94 -16.96
C LEU A 104 51.58 59.62 -17.66
N ASP A 105 51.35 60.15 -18.88
CA ASP A 105 52.34 60.81 -19.64
C ASP A 105 52.65 62.25 -19.11
N ARG A 106 53.90 62.57 -18.88
CA ARG A 106 54.32 63.91 -18.48
C ARG A 106 53.92 64.97 -19.49
N GLY A 107 53.77 64.60 -20.75
CA GLY A 107 53.25 65.48 -21.79
C GLY A 107 51.79 65.89 -21.58
N LEU A 108 50.96 64.97 -21.15
CA LEU A 108 49.54 65.20 -20.82
C LEU A 108 49.39 66.26 -19.73
N ILE A 109 50.16 66.11 -18.65
CA ILE A 109 50.09 67.09 -17.53
C ILE A 109 50.54 68.49 -18.02
N GLY A 110 51.58 68.55 -18.87
CA GLY A 110 52.00 69.76 -19.49
C GLY A 110 50.93 70.41 -20.40
N ASP A 111 50.29 69.61 -21.23
CA ASP A 111 49.24 70.06 -22.13
C ASP A 111 48.01 70.57 -21.34
N LEU A 112 47.65 69.91 -20.23
CA LEU A 112 46.56 70.34 -19.35
C LEU A 112 46.84 71.66 -18.64
N ILE A 113 48.08 71.83 -18.13
CA ILE A 113 48.53 73.09 -17.50
C ILE A 113 48.55 74.23 -18.47
N ASN A 114 49.17 74.01 -19.62
CA ASN A 114 49.36 75.07 -20.69
C ASN A 114 48.00 75.52 -21.23
N ASN A 115 47.00 74.67 -21.27
CA ASN A 115 45.65 75.03 -21.77
C ASN A 115 44.67 75.42 -20.64
N GLY A 116 45.15 75.53 -19.41
CA GLY A 116 44.36 76.02 -18.26
C GLY A 116 43.24 75.10 -17.82
N VAL A 117 43.34 73.80 -18.13
CA VAL A 117 42.31 72.79 -17.73
C VAL A 117 42.54 72.39 -16.27
N LYS A 118 41.47 72.48 -15.46
CA LYS A 118 41.51 71.98 -14.07
C LYS A 118 41.57 70.48 -14.07
N PHE A 119 42.56 69.89 -13.42
CA PHE A 119 42.65 68.44 -13.29
C PHE A 119 42.78 68.01 -11.82
N ASP A 120 42.20 66.85 -11.49
CA ASP A 120 42.26 66.21 -10.20
C ASP A 120 42.81 64.78 -10.38
N VAL A 121 43.66 64.33 -9.45
CA VAL A 121 44.23 63.01 -9.47
C VAL A 121 43.67 62.27 -8.26
N LYS A 122 42.79 61.32 -8.49
CA LYS A 122 42.28 60.47 -7.43
C LYS A 122 43.26 59.32 -7.16
N ALA A 123 43.73 59.28 -5.88
CA ALA A 123 44.54 58.17 -5.41
C ALA A 123 43.74 56.86 -5.45
N ARG A 124 44.42 55.75 -5.66
CA ARG A 124 43.85 54.40 -5.63
C ARG A 124 43.27 54.11 -4.26
N GLU A 125 41.95 53.89 -4.15
CA GLU A 125 41.31 53.31 -2.97
C GLU A 125 41.62 51.82 -2.94
N GLU A 126 42.53 51.38 -2.10
CA GLU A 126 42.72 49.94 -1.88
C GLU A 126 41.59 49.42 -0.99
N PRO A 127 40.75 48.46 -1.51
CA PRO A 127 39.75 47.84 -0.68
C PRO A 127 40.43 47.13 0.48
N SER A 128 39.93 47.28 1.70
CA SER A 128 40.50 46.62 2.88
C SER A 128 40.59 45.10 2.64
N LEU A 129 41.71 44.48 3.04
CA LEU A 129 41.94 43.03 2.86
C LEU A 129 40.77 42.20 3.39
N LEU A 130 40.16 42.61 4.52
CA LEU A 130 38.97 41.98 5.10
C LEU A 130 37.75 42.02 4.16
N MET A 131 37.55 43.17 3.48
CA MET A 131 36.43 43.33 2.55
C MET A 131 36.60 42.50 1.28
N SER A 132 37.83 42.40 0.76
CA SER A 132 38.10 41.54 -0.43
C SER A 132 37.97 40.05 -0.10
N ILE A 133 38.40 39.60 1.07
CA ILE A 133 38.18 38.23 1.55
C ILE A 133 36.68 37.94 1.73
N LEU A 134 35.93 38.82 2.38
CA LEU A 134 34.51 38.66 2.60
C LEU A 134 33.69 38.60 1.29
N VAL A 135 34.04 39.44 0.34
CA VAL A 135 33.37 39.47 -0.98
C VAL A 135 33.76 38.25 -1.83
N SER A 136 34.99 37.77 -1.75
CA SER A 136 35.46 36.63 -2.52
C SER A 136 34.99 35.27 -1.93
N TRP A 137 35.07 35.10 -0.61
CA TRP A 137 34.75 33.83 0.06
C TRP A 137 33.35 33.78 0.70
N GLY A 138 32.72 34.93 0.93
CA GLY A 138 31.40 35.03 1.56
C GLY A 138 30.34 34.18 0.88
N PRO A 139 30.14 34.26 -0.43
CA PRO A 139 29.15 33.44 -1.15
C PRO A 139 29.42 31.95 -1.03
N MET A 140 30.70 31.53 -1.06
CA MET A 140 31.10 30.13 -0.92
C MET A 140 30.81 29.61 0.48
N LEU A 141 31.17 30.36 1.53
CA LEU A 141 30.89 29.99 2.91
C LEU A 141 29.41 29.92 3.21
N LEU A 142 28.62 30.79 2.59
CA LEU A 142 27.16 30.80 2.71
C LEU A 142 26.55 29.55 2.05
N LEU A 143 27.02 29.16 0.85
CA LEU A 143 26.60 27.94 0.18
C LEU A 143 26.95 26.68 1.00
N ILE A 144 28.16 26.64 1.59
CA ILE A 144 28.57 25.56 2.49
C ILE A 144 27.68 25.52 3.73
N GLY A 145 27.35 26.67 4.31
CA GLY A 145 26.43 26.76 5.47
C GLY A 145 25.03 26.25 5.15
N VAL A 146 24.48 26.64 4.00
CA VAL A 146 23.19 26.16 3.49
C VAL A 146 23.26 24.65 3.24
N TRP A 147 24.33 24.15 2.64
CA TRP A 147 24.53 22.70 2.39
C TRP A 147 24.61 21.90 3.69
N ILE A 148 25.36 22.38 4.69
CA ILE A 148 25.43 21.77 6.03
C ILE A 148 24.07 21.80 6.73
N TYR A 149 23.32 22.91 6.59
CA TYR A 149 21.96 23.02 7.13
C TYR A 149 21.03 21.99 6.50
N PHE A 150 21.04 21.84 5.18
CA PHE A 150 20.26 20.80 4.48
C PHE A 150 20.70 19.38 4.88
N MET A 151 22.00 19.13 4.97
CA MET A 151 22.52 17.84 5.43
C MET A 151 22.07 17.52 6.87
N ARG A 152 22.11 18.49 7.79
CA ARG A 152 21.58 18.30 9.15
C ARG A 152 20.07 18.10 9.17
N GLN A 153 19.33 18.79 8.34
CA GLN A 153 17.88 18.60 8.21
C GLN A 153 17.53 17.23 7.62
N MET A 154 18.32 16.72 6.70
CA MET A 154 18.19 15.35 6.17
C MET A 154 18.58 14.27 7.19
N GLN A 155 19.54 14.55 8.08
CA GLN A 155 19.96 13.63 9.14
C GLN A 155 19.13 13.73 10.43
N GLY A 156 18.53 14.88 10.72
CA GLY A 156 17.82 15.17 11.97
C GLY A 156 16.28 15.13 11.89
N GLY A 157 15.69 15.00 10.74
CA GLY A 157 14.24 15.00 10.52
C GLY A 157 13.67 13.61 10.28
N GLY A 158 13.35 12.89 11.35
CA GLY A 158 12.37 11.82 11.50
C GLY A 158 12.06 10.87 10.33
N LYS A 159 12.18 9.57 10.56
CA LYS A 159 11.40 8.43 9.98
C LYS A 159 11.08 8.41 8.46
N GLY A 160 11.99 8.86 7.57
CA GLY A 160 11.67 8.88 6.14
C GLY A 160 12.85 9.21 5.21
N GLY A 161 14.10 9.04 5.63
CA GLY A 161 15.27 9.23 4.76
C GLY A 161 15.41 8.13 3.69
N ALA A 162 16.18 8.38 2.63
CA ALA A 162 16.46 7.46 1.53
C ALA A 162 16.91 6.04 1.95
N PHE A 163 17.33 5.86 3.22
CA PHE A 163 17.65 4.57 3.83
C PHE A 163 16.44 3.81 4.40
N SER A 164 15.22 4.36 4.35
CA SER A 164 14.01 3.72 4.88
C SER A 164 13.38 2.74 3.89
N PHE A 165 13.79 2.71 2.63
CA PHE A 165 13.24 1.81 1.61
C PHE A 165 13.48 0.31 1.90
N GLY A 166 14.54 -0.01 2.65
CA GLY A 166 14.87 -1.38 3.03
C GLY A 166 14.24 -1.87 4.34
N LYS A 167 13.49 -1.01 5.06
CA LYS A 167 12.84 -1.45 6.30
C LYS A 167 11.62 -2.32 6.00
N SER A 168 11.47 -3.39 6.76
CA SER A 168 10.34 -4.29 6.65
C SER A 168 9.01 -3.55 6.88
N LYS A 169 8.01 -3.84 6.03
CA LYS A 169 6.62 -3.44 6.22
C LYS A 169 5.86 -4.44 7.11
N ALA A 170 6.55 -5.43 7.69
CA ALA A 170 5.94 -6.42 8.55
C ALA A 170 5.21 -5.74 9.72
N ARG A 171 3.97 -6.13 9.93
CA ARG A 171 3.18 -5.69 11.08
C ARG A 171 3.42 -6.66 12.21
N MET A 172 4.02 -6.16 13.28
CA MET A 172 4.10 -6.92 14.53
C MET A 172 2.76 -6.77 15.26
N LEU A 173 2.13 -7.90 15.54
CA LEU A 173 1.01 -8.00 16.46
C LEU A 173 1.58 -8.54 17.77
N ASP A 174 1.68 -7.66 18.77
CA ASP A 174 2.08 -8.05 20.11
C ASP A 174 1.02 -8.99 20.74
N GLU A 175 1.42 -9.75 21.73
CA GLU A 175 0.54 -10.65 22.50
C GLU A 175 -0.74 -9.94 22.98
N ALA A 176 -0.63 -8.69 23.43
CA ALA A 176 -1.76 -7.88 23.89
C ALA A 176 -2.79 -7.54 22.79
N ASN A 177 -2.38 -7.54 21.52
CA ASN A 177 -3.20 -7.17 20.37
C ASN A 177 -3.75 -8.37 19.60
N ASN A 178 -3.28 -9.60 19.88
CA ASN A 178 -3.74 -10.82 19.24
C ASN A 178 -4.62 -11.65 20.19
N SER A 179 -5.91 -11.33 20.23
CA SER A 179 -6.91 -12.07 21.03
C SER A 179 -7.47 -13.31 20.34
N THR A 180 -7.01 -13.63 19.13
CA THR A 180 -7.52 -14.76 18.33
C THR A 180 -7.00 -16.08 18.88
N THR A 181 -7.89 -17.03 19.18
CA THR A 181 -7.57 -18.36 19.67
C THR A 181 -8.16 -19.46 18.79
N PHE A 182 -7.88 -20.72 19.07
CA PHE A 182 -8.51 -21.86 18.38
C PHE A 182 -10.03 -21.92 18.53
N ALA A 183 -10.62 -21.24 19.51
CA ALA A 183 -12.05 -21.12 19.66
C ALA A 183 -12.72 -20.24 18.58
N ASP A 184 -11.93 -19.35 17.94
CA ASP A 184 -12.39 -18.49 16.85
C ASP A 184 -12.20 -19.13 15.47
N VAL A 185 -11.49 -20.24 15.40
CA VAL A 185 -11.26 -21.02 14.19
C VAL A 185 -12.16 -22.26 14.23
N ALA A 186 -12.97 -22.47 13.19
CA ALA A 186 -13.87 -23.61 13.08
C ALA A 186 -13.75 -24.25 11.69
N GLY A 187 -14.16 -25.51 11.55
CA GLY A 187 -14.27 -26.21 10.27
C GLY A 187 -12.93 -26.61 9.63
N CYS A 188 -11.87 -26.75 10.41
CA CYS A 188 -10.57 -27.26 9.98
C CYS A 188 -9.89 -28.02 11.14
N ASP A 189 -10.61 -28.99 11.71
CA ASP A 189 -10.17 -29.66 12.94
C ASP A 189 -8.90 -30.48 12.73
N GLU A 190 -8.73 -31.13 11.58
CA GLU A 190 -7.51 -31.84 11.20
C GLU A 190 -6.30 -30.89 11.13
N ALA A 191 -6.47 -29.76 10.47
CA ALA A 191 -5.40 -28.75 10.40
C ALA A 191 -5.06 -28.19 11.79
N LYS A 192 -6.06 -28.01 12.68
CA LYS A 192 -5.81 -27.59 14.06
C LYS A 192 -5.02 -28.63 14.85
N GLU A 193 -5.32 -29.92 14.65
CA GLU A 193 -4.63 -31.00 15.34
C GLU A 193 -3.16 -31.08 14.90
N GLU A 194 -2.90 -30.97 13.59
CA GLU A 194 -1.54 -30.92 13.04
C GLU A 194 -0.69 -29.77 13.58
N VAL A 195 -1.30 -28.59 13.80
CA VAL A 195 -0.55 -27.41 14.27
C VAL A 195 -0.52 -27.30 15.81
N ARG A 196 -1.23 -28.15 16.55
CA ARG A 196 -1.23 -28.12 18.01
C ARG A 196 0.17 -28.39 18.59
N GLU A 197 0.94 -29.28 17.97
CA GLU A 197 2.33 -29.53 18.36
C GLU A 197 3.20 -28.27 18.32
N LEU A 198 2.93 -27.36 17.35
CA LEU A 198 3.67 -26.08 17.24
C LEU A 198 3.36 -25.17 18.44
N VAL A 199 2.10 -25.13 18.87
CA VAL A 199 1.69 -24.37 20.05
C VAL A 199 2.37 -24.91 21.30
N ASP A 200 2.36 -26.23 21.49
CA ASP A 200 2.99 -26.87 22.65
C ASP A 200 4.50 -26.61 22.68
N PHE A 201 5.16 -26.62 21.52
CA PHE A 201 6.58 -26.27 21.43
C PHE A 201 6.84 -24.79 21.77
N LEU A 202 6.06 -23.86 21.20
CA LEU A 202 6.23 -22.44 21.47
C LEU A 202 6.03 -22.11 22.94
N LYS A 203 5.14 -22.87 23.64
CA LYS A 203 4.91 -22.75 25.09
C LYS A 203 6.05 -23.33 25.92
N ASP A 204 6.59 -24.48 25.54
CA ASP A 204 7.69 -25.16 26.25
C ASP A 204 8.69 -25.84 25.29
N PRO A 205 9.63 -25.06 24.72
CA PRO A 205 10.64 -25.58 23.82
C PRO A 205 11.56 -26.65 24.47
N GLN A 206 11.81 -26.52 25.77
CA GLN A 206 12.76 -27.39 26.48
C GLN A 206 12.27 -28.84 26.59
N LYS A 207 10.97 -29.05 26.66
CA LYS A 207 10.35 -30.38 26.71
C LYS A 207 10.72 -31.22 25.49
N PHE A 208 10.67 -30.63 24.31
CA PHE A 208 10.95 -31.32 23.05
C PHE A 208 12.44 -31.54 22.83
N GLN A 209 13.28 -30.58 23.21
CA GLN A 209 14.75 -30.67 23.10
C GLN A 209 15.34 -31.80 23.93
N LYS A 210 14.80 -32.06 25.15
CA LYS A 210 15.25 -33.15 26.04
C LYS A 210 15.06 -34.54 25.43
N LEU A 211 14.09 -34.71 24.54
CA LEU A 211 13.79 -35.97 23.86
C LEU A 211 14.46 -36.09 22.50
N GLY A 212 15.26 -35.09 22.07
CA GLY A 212 15.92 -35.05 20.78
C GLY A 212 15.01 -34.78 19.59
N GLY A 213 13.75 -34.40 19.86
CA GLY A 213 12.78 -34.02 18.83
C GLY A 213 13.21 -32.74 18.15
N ARG A 214 13.20 -32.74 16.81
CA ARG A 214 13.40 -31.54 15.99
C ARG A 214 12.05 -31.06 15.49
N ILE A 215 11.75 -29.79 15.73
CA ILE A 215 10.52 -29.17 15.27
C ILE A 215 10.72 -28.61 13.88
N PRO A 216 9.66 -28.63 13.04
CA PRO A 216 9.72 -28.04 11.72
C PRO A 216 10.03 -26.55 11.85
N ARG A 217 11.03 -26.07 11.10
CA ARG A 217 11.41 -24.66 11.04
C ARG A 217 10.39 -23.83 10.28
N GLY A 218 9.71 -24.47 9.32
CA GLY A 218 8.72 -23.83 8.50
C GLY A 218 7.50 -24.69 8.26
N VAL A 219 6.35 -24.05 8.25
CA VAL A 219 5.03 -24.66 7.99
C VAL A 219 4.35 -23.92 6.85
N LEU A 220 3.97 -24.67 5.82
CA LEU A 220 3.22 -24.16 4.68
C LEU A 220 1.74 -24.51 4.83
N LEU A 221 0.89 -23.48 4.96
CA LEU A 221 -0.56 -23.63 4.93
C LEU A 221 -1.04 -23.60 3.48
N VAL A 222 -1.62 -24.71 3.04
CA VAL A 222 -2.09 -24.89 1.66
C VAL A 222 -3.60 -25.04 1.64
N GLY A 223 -4.29 -24.37 0.70
CA GLY A 223 -5.72 -24.57 0.52
C GLY A 223 -6.39 -23.47 -0.29
N PRO A 224 -7.65 -23.65 -0.67
CA PRO A 224 -8.42 -22.66 -1.42
C PRO A 224 -8.47 -21.29 -0.73
N PRO A 225 -8.74 -20.21 -1.47
CA PRO A 225 -8.92 -18.89 -0.87
C PRO A 225 -10.12 -18.88 0.11
N GLY A 226 -10.02 -18.08 1.17
CA GLY A 226 -11.11 -17.92 2.14
C GLY A 226 -11.26 -19.04 3.16
N THR A 227 -10.41 -20.08 3.17
CA THR A 227 -10.50 -21.21 4.12
C THR A 227 -9.97 -20.88 5.52
N GLY A 228 -9.43 -19.68 5.75
CA GLY A 228 -9.00 -19.24 7.09
C GLY A 228 -7.53 -19.49 7.41
N LYS A 229 -6.64 -19.71 6.41
CA LYS A 229 -5.20 -19.93 6.62
C LYS A 229 -4.54 -18.84 7.49
N THR A 230 -4.77 -17.58 7.16
CA THR A 230 -4.26 -16.43 7.93
C THR A 230 -4.85 -16.38 9.34
N LEU A 231 -6.12 -16.76 9.51
CA LEU A 231 -6.79 -16.83 10.80
C LEU A 231 -6.21 -17.95 11.68
N LEU A 232 -5.95 -19.12 11.08
CA LEU A 232 -5.31 -20.24 11.75
C LEU A 232 -3.91 -19.87 12.26
N ALA A 233 -3.10 -19.22 11.42
CA ALA A 233 -1.76 -18.75 11.81
C ALA A 233 -1.81 -17.76 12.99
N LYS A 234 -2.77 -16.82 12.99
CA LYS A 234 -3.00 -15.91 14.12
C LYS A 234 -3.45 -16.64 15.37
N ALA A 235 -4.30 -17.65 15.21
CA ALA A 235 -4.78 -18.45 16.35
C ALA A 235 -3.66 -19.28 17.00
N ILE A 236 -2.71 -19.80 16.22
CA ILE A 236 -1.51 -20.47 16.75
C ILE A 236 -0.71 -19.51 17.62
N ALA A 237 -0.45 -18.30 17.14
CA ALA A 237 0.29 -17.29 17.90
C ALA A 237 -0.44 -16.86 19.17
N GLY A 238 -1.76 -16.62 19.08
CA GLY A 238 -2.56 -16.23 20.23
C GLY A 238 -2.71 -17.34 21.28
N GLU A 239 -2.83 -18.61 20.84
CA GLU A 239 -2.88 -19.76 21.72
C GLU A 239 -1.53 -20.02 22.40
N ALA A 240 -0.42 -19.79 21.66
CA ALA A 240 0.93 -19.91 22.20
C ALA A 240 1.36 -18.67 23.02
N LYS A 241 0.65 -17.55 22.90
CA LYS A 241 0.96 -16.25 23.51
C LYS A 241 2.34 -15.75 23.11
N VAL A 242 2.62 -15.75 21.81
CA VAL A 242 3.88 -15.28 21.24
C VAL A 242 3.64 -14.15 20.24
N PRO A 243 4.62 -13.25 20.02
CA PRO A 243 4.55 -12.22 18.99
C PRO A 243 4.33 -12.81 17.59
N PHE A 244 3.53 -12.11 16.79
CA PHE A 244 3.17 -12.52 15.43
C PHE A 244 3.58 -11.45 14.43
N PHE A 245 4.55 -11.75 13.58
CA PHE A 245 4.98 -10.89 12.48
C PHE A 245 4.24 -11.31 11.21
N THR A 246 3.49 -10.40 10.61
CA THR A 246 2.75 -10.70 9.36
C THR A 246 3.16 -9.77 8.24
N ILE A 247 3.35 -10.36 7.07
CA ILE A 247 3.68 -9.66 5.82
C ILE A 247 3.04 -10.39 4.65
N SER A 248 2.67 -9.67 3.59
CA SER A 248 2.27 -10.30 2.32
C SER A 248 3.50 -10.56 1.44
N GLY A 249 3.50 -11.67 0.70
CA GLY A 249 4.52 -11.94 -0.30
C GLY A 249 4.63 -10.82 -1.35
N SER A 250 3.52 -10.16 -1.67
CA SER A 250 3.50 -9.01 -2.56
C SER A 250 4.28 -7.79 -2.03
N ASP A 251 4.42 -7.63 -0.71
CA ASP A 251 5.18 -6.55 -0.09
C ASP A 251 6.71 -6.66 -0.32
N PHE A 252 7.17 -7.82 -0.73
CA PHE A 252 8.57 -8.05 -1.08
C PHE A 252 8.87 -7.77 -2.56
N VAL A 253 7.85 -7.68 -3.41
CA VAL A 253 8.01 -7.40 -4.85
C VAL A 253 8.02 -5.89 -5.03
N GLU A 254 9.19 -5.36 -5.39
CA GLU A 254 9.38 -3.92 -5.61
C GLU A 254 10.07 -3.70 -6.98
N MET A 255 10.02 -2.47 -7.49
CA MET A 255 10.68 -2.14 -8.77
C MET A 255 12.21 -1.99 -8.65
N PHE A 256 12.73 -1.84 -7.43
CA PHE A 256 14.15 -1.62 -7.19
C PHE A 256 14.83 -2.90 -6.71
N VAL A 257 15.84 -3.33 -7.43
CA VAL A 257 16.62 -4.52 -7.13
C VAL A 257 17.25 -4.44 -5.72
N GLY A 258 17.08 -5.50 -4.93
CA GLY A 258 17.65 -5.62 -3.59
C GLY A 258 16.81 -5.08 -2.44
N VAL A 259 15.73 -4.33 -2.71
CA VAL A 259 14.86 -3.79 -1.65
C VAL A 259 14.08 -4.91 -0.99
N GLY A 260 13.52 -5.84 -1.77
CA GLY A 260 12.82 -7.02 -1.24
C GLY A 260 13.72 -7.88 -0.36
N ALA A 261 14.94 -8.17 -0.80
CA ALA A 261 15.93 -8.92 -0.04
C ALA A 261 16.33 -8.21 1.29
N ALA A 262 16.46 -6.88 1.28
CA ALA A 262 16.73 -6.10 2.48
C ALA A 262 15.57 -6.18 3.49
N ARG A 263 14.32 -6.12 3.02
CA ARG A 263 13.12 -6.29 3.87
C ARG A 263 13.01 -7.67 4.49
N VAL A 264 13.34 -8.72 3.72
CA VAL A 264 13.40 -10.08 4.25
C VAL A 264 14.39 -10.12 5.41
N ARG A 265 15.63 -9.65 5.21
CA ARG A 265 16.66 -9.64 6.25
C ARG A 265 16.22 -8.87 7.49
N ASP A 266 15.70 -7.66 7.34
CA ASP A 266 15.24 -6.82 8.46
C ASP A 266 14.12 -7.51 9.25
N MET A 267 13.14 -8.14 8.57
CA MET A 267 12.07 -8.89 9.22
C MET A 267 12.60 -10.06 10.05
N PHE A 268 13.52 -10.86 9.47
CA PHE A 268 14.12 -12.00 10.17
C PHE A 268 15.00 -11.57 11.36
N GLU A 269 15.72 -10.45 11.24
CA GLU A 269 16.47 -9.87 12.36
C GLU A 269 15.57 -9.39 13.50
N GLN A 270 14.44 -8.75 13.18
CA GLN A 270 13.45 -8.33 14.16
C GLN A 270 12.83 -9.53 14.88
N ALA A 271 12.47 -10.58 14.15
CA ALA A 271 11.93 -11.80 14.71
C ALA A 271 12.93 -12.52 15.63
N LYS A 272 14.21 -12.59 15.26
CA LYS A 272 15.28 -13.14 16.11
C LYS A 272 15.40 -12.41 17.46
N LYS A 273 15.18 -11.10 17.45
CA LYS A 273 15.20 -10.29 18.69
C LYS A 273 13.97 -10.47 19.59
N SER A 274 12.87 -10.94 18.99
CA SER A 274 11.57 -11.11 19.66
C SER A 274 11.21 -12.58 19.89
N ALA A 275 12.18 -13.48 19.79
CA ALA A 275 11.96 -14.91 20.00
C ALA A 275 11.58 -15.24 21.47
N PRO A 276 10.63 -16.18 21.73
CA PRO A 276 9.94 -17.00 20.75
C PRO A 276 8.83 -16.23 19.98
N CYS A 277 8.72 -16.43 18.66
CA CYS A 277 7.74 -15.72 17.83
C CYS A 277 7.39 -16.51 16.57
N ILE A 278 6.34 -16.04 15.87
CA ILE A 278 5.94 -16.57 14.56
C ILE A 278 6.14 -15.48 13.50
N ILE A 279 6.79 -15.85 12.38
CA ILE A 279 6.78 -15.08 11.13
C ILE A 279 5.73 -15.69 10.22
N PHE A 280 4.79 -14.90 9.75
CA PHE A 280 3.77 -15.35 8.81
C PHE A 280 3.86 -14.57 7.49
N ILE A 281 4.04 -15.31 6.40
CA ILE A 281 4.12 -14.78 5.04
C ILE A 281 2.86 -15.23 4.29
N ASP A 282 1.93 -14.29 4.08
CA ASP A 282 0.74 -14.59 3.29
C ASP A 282 1.05 -14.49 1.79
N GLU A 283 0.35 -15.25 0.95
CA GLU A 283 0.52 -15.25 -0.50
C GLU A 283 1.99 -15.44 -0.93
N ILE A 284 2.67 -16.43 -0.36
CA ILE A 284 4.09 -16.67 -0.63
C ILE A 284 4.36 -16.94 -2.11
N ASP A 285 3.38 -17.39 -2.86
CA ASP A 285 3.44 -17.61 -4.31
C ASP A 285 3.71 -16.32 -5.11
N ALA A 286 3.54 -15.14 -4.53
CA ALA A 286 3.94 -13.88 -5.17
C ALA A 286 5.46 -13.80 -5.36
N VAL A 287 6.26 -14.38 -4.45
CA VAL A 287 7.74 -14.37 -4.48
C VAL A 287 8.31 -15.74 -4.83
N GLY A 288 7.65 -16.79 -4.35
CA GLY A 288 8.15 -18.18 -4.37
C GLY A 288 7.90 -18.95 -5.67
N ARG A 289 7.63 -18.33 -6.80
CA ARG A 289 7.38 -19.02 -8.07
C ARG A 289 8.62 -19.70 -8.64
N HIS A 290 8.41 -20.76 -9.43
CA HIS A 290 9.43 -21.45 -10.22
C HIS A 290 10.27 -20.50 -11.07
N ARG A 291 11.58 -20.76 -11.14
CA ARG A 291 12.55 -20.05 -11.98
C ARG A 291 12.23 -20.25 -13.47
N GLY A 292 12.27 -19.21 -14.26
CA GLY A 292 12.16 -19.28 -15.72
C GLY A 292 10.76 -19.15 -16.32
N ALA A 293 9.71 -18.86 -15.55
CA ALA A 293 8.34 -18.72 -16.08
C ALA A 293 8.01 -17.33 -16.69
N GLY A 294 8.99 -16.52 -17.06
CA GLY A 294 8.73 -15.19 -17.65
C GLY A 294 9.93 -14.56 -18.34
N LEU A 295 9.72 -14.11 -19.58
CA LEU A 295 10.65 -13.30 -20.34
C LEU A 295 10.47 -11.81 -19.93
N GLY A 296 11.25 -11.32 -18.93
CA GLY A 296 11.21 -9.90 -18.57
C GLY A 296 11.98 -9.57 -17.28
N GLY A 297 12.60 -8.39 -17.21
CA GLY A 297 13.50 -7.91 -16.14
C GLY A 297 12.91 -7.74 -14.72
N GLY A 298 11.67 -8.18 -14.45
CA GLY A 298 11.08 -8.23 -13.11
C GLY A 298 11.33 -9.55 -12.36
N ASN A 299 12.01 -10.52 -12.99
CA ASN A 299 12.29 -11.82 -12.38
C ASN A 299 13.52 -11.80 -11.48
N ASP A 300 14.51 -10.96 -11.79
CA ASP A 300 15.80 -10.93 -11.06
C ASP A 300 15.60 -10.48 -9.59
N GLU A 301 14.71 -9.52 -9.35
CA GLU A 301 14.42 -9.06 -7.98
C GLU A 301 13.69 -10.12 -7.16
N ARG A 302 12.71 -10.80 -7.76
CA ARG A 302 11.99 -11.90 -7.10
C ARG A 302 12.92 -13.06 -6.76
N GLU A 303 13.79 -13.44 -7.67
CA GLU A 303 14.79 -14.49 -7.43
C GLU A 303 15.78 -14.10 -6.35
N GLN A 304 16.25 -12.85 -6.33
CA GLN A 304 17.12 -12.35 -5.29
C GLN A 304 16.42 -12.36 -3.92
N THR A 305 15.16 -11.96 -3.87
CA THR A 305 14.35 -11.98 -2.65
C THR A 305 14.09 -13.40 -2.17
N LEU A 306 13.74 -14.31 -3.07
CA LEU A 306 13.58 -15.73 -2.77
C LEU A 306 14.88 -16.32 -2.23
N ASN A 307 16.01 -16.09 -2.90
CA ASN A 307 17.31 -16.58 -2.45
C ASN A 307 17.67 -16.05 -1.05
N GLN A 308 17.39 -14.76 -0.77
CA GLN A 308 17.60 -14.19 0.56
C GLN A 308 16.71 -14.88 1.60
N MET A 309 15.43 -15.15 1.28
CA MET A 309 14.52 -15.87 2.17
C MET A 309 15.04 -17.28 2.49
N LEU A 310 15.54 -18.00 1.47
CA LEU A 310 16.13 -19.33 1.65
C LEU A 310 17.36 -19.26 2.56
N VAL A 311 18.23 -18.27 2.39
CA VAL A 311 19.43 -18.06 3.23
C VAL A 311 19.03 -17.76 4.67
N GLU A 312 18.04 -16.89 4.90
CA GLU A 312 17.58 -16.58 6.25
C GLU A 312 16.95 -17.79 6.94
N MET A 313 16.17 -18.60 6.21
CA MET A 313 15.59 -19.84 6.75
C MET A 313 16.66 -20.89 7.09
N ASP A 314 17.66 -21.06 6.22
CA ASP A 314 18.76 -21.99 6.47
C ASP A 314 19.64 -21.53 7.64
N GLY A 315 19.76 -20.23 7.86
CA GLY A 315 20.54 -19.58 8.92
C GLY A 315 19.90 -19.57 10.31
N PHE A 316 18.74 -20.21 10.50
CA PHE A 316 18.17 -20.36 11.84
C PHE A 316 18.79 -21.55 12.58
N ASP A 317 19.29 -21.28 13.78
CA ASP A 317 19.55 -22.34 14.74
C ASP A 317 18.23 -22.92 15.26
N THR A 318 18.13 -24.24 15.34
CA THR A 318 16.96 -24.98 15.82
C THR A 318 16.49 -24.58 17.22
N ASN A 319 17.29 -23.81 17.95
CA ASN A 319 17.08 -23.44 19.36
C ASN A 319 16.48 -22.05 19.55
N VAL A 320 16.33 -21.24 18.49
CA VAL A 320 15.96 -19.81 18.61
C VAL A 320 14.47 -19.60 18.89
N GLY A 321 13.62 -20.62 18.70
CA GLY A 321 12.17 -20.51 18.97
C GLY A 321 11.39 -19.65 17.96
N VAL A 322 11.94 -19.43 16.77
CA VAL A 322 11.23 -18.75 15.67
C VAL A 322 10.67 -19.77 14.71
N ILE A 323 9.37 -19.71 14.45
CA ILE A 323 8.69 -20.56 13.45
C ILE A 323 8.28 -19.68 12.27
N VAL A 324 8.68 -20.09 11.06
CA VAL A 324 8.25 -19.44 9.83
C VAL A 324 7.01 -20.15 9.29
N MET A 325 5.91 -19.44 9.16
CA MET A 325 4.70 -19.96 8.53
C MET A 325 4.44 -19.21 7.22
N ALA A 326 4.00 -19.93 6.21
CA ALA A 326 3.57 -19.30 4.96
C ALA A 326 2.22 -19.84 4.52
N ALA A 327 1.47 -19.04 3.75
CA ALA A 327 0.21 -19.48 3.16
C ALA A 327 0.25 -19.32 1.63
N THR A 328 -0.35 -20.30 0.93
CA THR A 328 -0.55 -20.25 -0.51
C THR A 328 -1.87 -20.88 -0.92
N ASN A 329 -2.43 -20.39 -2.01
CA ASN A 329 -3.57 -21.02 -2.68
C ASN A 329 -3.11 -21.93 -3.84
N ARG A 330 -1.83 -21.84 -4.23
CA ARG A 330 -1.27 -22.51 -5.39
C ARG A 330 0.07 -23.16 -5.09
N PRO A 331 0.09 -24.31 -4.42
CA PRO A 331 1.33 -25.01 -4.09
C PRO A 331 2.07 -25.52 -5.34
N ASP A 332 1.35 -25.70 -6.46
CA ASP A 332 1.84 -26.19 -7.75
C ASP A 332 2.90 -25.28 -8.41
N ILE A 333 2.84 -23.98 -8.12
CA ILE A 333 3.74 -22.98 -8.73
C ILE A 333 4.96 -22.63 -7.87
N LEU A 334 5.04 -23.17 -6.64
CA LEU A 334 6.15 -22.86 -5.73
C LEU A 334 7.45 -23.53 -6.16
N ASP A 335 8.57 -22.82 -5.96
CA ASP A 335 9.91 -23.36 -6.18
C ASP A 335 10.16 -24.55 -5.22
N PRO A 336 10.52 -25.73 -5.72
CA PRO A 336 10.81 -26.91 -4.89
C PRO A 336 11.89 -26.67 -3.84
N ALA A 337 12.74 -25.66 -4.03
CA ALA A 337 13.74 -25.28 -3.04
C ALA A 337 13.12 -24.80 -1.71
N LEU A 338 11.90 -24.23 -1.74
CA LEU A 338 11.16 -23.84 -0.53
C LEU A 338 10.68 -25.05 0.27
N LEU A 339 10.38 -26.16 -0.39
CA LEU A 339 9.78 -27.35 0.20
C LEU A 339 10.83 -28.38 0.69
N ARG A 340 12.13 -28.02 0.64
CA ARG A 340 13.19 -28.89 1.12
C ARG A 340 13.20 -28.98 2.64
N PRO A 341 13.62 -30.14 3.22
CA PRO A 341 13.80 -30.27 4.66
C PRO A 341 14.65 -29.14 5.26
N GLY A 342 14.22 -28.62 6.40
CA GLY A 342 14.83 -27.48 7.07
C GLY A 342 14.26 -26.10 6.64
N ARG A 343 13.33 -26.06 5.70
CA ARG A 343 12.58 -24.87 5.25
C ARG A 343 11.09 -25.06 5.52
N PHE A 344 10.22 -25.07 4.51
CA PHE A 344 8.81 -25.45 4.67
C PHE A 344 8.67 -26.98 4.57
N ASP A 345 9.14 -27.66 5.58
CA ASP A 345 9.20 -29.11 5.64
C ASP A 345 7.87 -29.76 6.10
N ARG A 346 6.97 -28.98 6.66
CA ARG A 346 5.60 -29.42 6.98
C ARG A 346 4.59 -28.65 6.13
N GLN A 347 3.70 -29.40 5.49
CA GLN A 347 2.57 -28.83 4.75
C GLN A 347 1.28 -29.21 5.47
N VAL A 348 0.47 -28.20 5.79
CA VAL A 348 -0.83 -28.35 6.46
C VAL A 348 -1.92 -27.94 5.48
N PHE A 349 -2.82 -28.87 5.18
CA PHE A 349 -3.90 -28.64 4.24
C PHE A 349 -5.13 -28.08 4.96
N VAL A 350 -5.56 -26.86 4.56
CA VAL A 350 -6.78 -26.21 5.04
C VAL A 350 -7.82 -26.28 3.94
N SER A 351 -8.58 -27.38 3.93
CA SER A 351 -9.61 -27.67 2.94
C SER A 351 -10.86 -26.79 3.12
N LEU A 352 -11.77 -26.84 2.13
CA LEU A 352 -13.11 -26.30 2.33
C LEU A 352 -13.81 -27.07 3.45
N PRO A 353 -14.62 -26.36 4.29
CA PRO A 353 -15.29 -27.00 5.41
C PRO A 353 -16.41 -27.95 4.94
N ASP A 354 -16.54 -29.08 5.62
CA ASP A 354 -17.67 -29.99 5.49
C ASP A 354 -18.97 -29.38 6.10
N VAL A 355 -20.09 -30.08 6.03
CA VAL A 355 -21.37 -29.58 6.58
C VAL A 355 -21.26 -29.19 8.06
N ARG A 356 -20.57 -29.99 8.88
CA ARG A 356 -20.38 -29.72 10.32
C ARG A 356 -19.47 -28.51 10.52
N GLY A 357 -18.41 -28.43 9.74
CA GLY A 357 -17.49 -27.29 9.74
C GLY A 357 -18.19 -26.00 9.35
N ARG A 358 -19.04 -26.02 8.32
CA ARG A 358 -19.83 -24.86 7.90
C ARG A 358 -20.81 -24.40 8.98
N GLU A 359 -21.48 -25.34 9.64
CA GLU A 359 -22.35 -25.04 10.78
C GLU A 359 -21.57 -24.39 11.94
N ALA A 360 -20.41 -24.95 12.30
CA ALA A 360 -19.55 -24.39 13.33
C ALA A 360 -19.04 -22.98 12.96
N ILE A 361 -18.63 -22.74 11.71
CA ILE A 361 -18.21 -21.41 11.21
C ILE A 361 -19.37 -20.42 11.28
N LEU A 362 -20.56 -20.80 10.81
CA LEU A 362 -21.75 -19.94 10.91
C LEU A 362 -22.01 -19.55 12.36
N ASN A 363 -21.98 -20.50 13.29
CA ASN A 363 -22.18 -20.23 14.72
C ASN A 363 -21.14 -19.27 15.29
N VAL A 364 -19.86 -19.36 14.86
CA VAL A 364 -18.81 -18.42 15.28
C VAL A 364 -19.11 -17.00 14.78
N HIS A 365 -19.49 -16.83 13.50
CA HIS A 365 -19.79 -15.51 12.94
C HIS A 365 -21.10 -14.91 13.47
N MET A 366 -22.11 -15.74 13.73
CA MET A 366 -23.38 -15.29 14.29
C MET A 366 -23.29 -14.80 15.74
N ARG A 367 -22.26 -15.17 16.51
CA ARG A 367 -22.04 -14.64 17.88
C ARG A 367 -22.00 -13.12 17.97
N LYS A 368 -21.59 -12.45 16.90
CA LYS A 368 -21.43 -10.98 16.84
C LYS A 368 -22.64 -10.26 16.27
N VAL A 369 -23.68 -10.99 15.91
CA VAL A 369 -24.88 -10.46 15.23
C VAL A 369 -26.11 -10.80 16.07
N PRO A 370 -27.06 -9.87 16.26
CA PRO A 370 -28.32 -10.16 16.93
C PRO A 370 -29.19 -11.05 16.03
N VAL A 371 -29.25 -12.34 16.35
CA VAL A 371 -29.97 -13.35 15.55
C VAL A 371 -31.28 -13.75 16.22
N GLY A 372 -32.29 -14.06 15.41
CA GLY A 372 -33.58 -14.56 15.88
C GLY A 372 -33.52 -16.03 16.33
N GLN A 373 -34.54 -16.49 17.07
CA GLN A 373 -34.65 -17.86 17.53
C GLN A 373 -35.03 -18.86 16.41
N ASP A 374 -35.48 -18.37 15.28
CA ASP A 374 -35.90 -19.15 14.09
C ASP A 374 -34.74 -19.67 13.26
N ILE A 375 -33.51 -19.25 13.58
CA ILE A 375 -32.33 -19.57 12.74
C ILE A 375 -31.91 -21.03 12.97
N ARG A 376 -31.77 -21.72 11.83
CA ARG A 376 -31.34 -23.11 11.76
C ARG A 376 -30.00 -23.16 11.02
N ALA A 377 -28.89 -23.11 11.78
CA ALA A 377 -27.54 -23.15 11.26
C ALA A 377 -27.26 -24.44 10.46
N ASP A 378 -27.86 -25.56 10.85
CA ASP A 378 -27.79 -26.84 10.15
C ASP A 378 -28.39 -26.78 8.73
N ILE A 379 -29.51 -26.07 8.55
CA ILE A 379 -30.15 -25.89 7.25
C ILE A 379 -29.29 -24.97 6.38
N LEU A 380 -28.80 -23.89 6.95
CA LEU A 380 -27.90 -22.97 6.24
C LEU A 380 -26.60 -23.66 5.79
N ALA A 381 -26.00 -24.47 6.66
CA ALA A 381 -24.80 -25.23 6.35
C ALA A 381 -25.01 -26.26 5.21
N ARG A 382 -26.14 -26.97 5.23
CA ARG A 382 -26.53 -27.86 4.12
C ARG A 382 -26.82 -27.09 2.84
N GLY A 383 -27.40 -25.91 2.94
CA GLY A 383 -27.75 -25.04 1.80
C GLY A 383 -26.57 -24.27 1.18
N THR A 384 -25.35 -24.43 1.69
CA THR A 384 -24.15 -23.73 1.24
C THR A 384 -22.99 -24.69 0.91
N PRO A 385 -23.21 -25.71 0.07
CA PRO A 385 -22.14 -26.63 -0.31
C PRO A 385 -21.03 -25.88 -1.05
N GLY A 386 -19.77 -26.20 -0.73
CA GLY A 386 -18.60 -25.58 -1.35
C GLY A 386 -18.27 -24.14 -0.89
N PHE A 387 -19.01 -23.59 0.08
CA PHE A 387 -18.66 -22.28 0.63
C PHE A 387 -17.42 -22.38 1.52
N SER A 388 -16.54 -21.42 1.34
CA SER A 388 -15.41 -21.19 2.23
C SER A 388 -15.84 -20.48 3.52
N GLY A 389 -14.94 -20.40 4.51
CA GLY A 389 -15.18 -19.62 5.72
C GLY A 389 -15.47 -18.14 5.43
N ALA A 390 -14.82 -17.58 4.45
CA ALA A 390 -15.04 -16.18 4.01
C ALA A 390 -16.43 -15.99 3.38
N ASP A 391 -16.90 -16.96 2.58
CA ASP A 391 -18.23 -16.91 1.98
C ASP A 391 -19.33 -17.01 3.06
N LEU A 392 -19.14 -17.85 4.07
CA LEU A 392 -20.05 -17.99 5.19
C LEU A 392 -20.07 -16.72 6.06
N ALA A 393 -18.91 -16.09 6.29
CA ALA A 393 -18.84 -14.79 6.97
C ALA A 393 -19.59 -13.70 6.18
N ASN A 394 -19.42 -13.70 4.85
CA ASN A 394 -20.15 -12.80 3.96
C ASN A 394 -21.66 -13.07 3.98
N LEU A 395 -22.08 -14.33 4.05
CA LEU A 395 -23.49 -14.70 4.18
C LEU A 395 -24.12 -14.11 5.45
N VAL A 396 -23.44 -14.21 6.60
CA VAL A 396 -23.91 -13.61 7.84
C VAL A 396 -24.00 -12.09 7.74
N ASN A 397 -22.99 -11.45 7.14
CA ASN A 397 -22.97 -10.01 6.92
C ASN A 397 -24.10 -9.55 5.98
N GLU A 398 -24.32 -10.22 4.85
CA GLU A 398 -25.39 -9.89 3.91
C GLU A 398 -26.78 -10.09 4.54
N ALA A 399 -26.96 -11.12 5.35
CA ALA A 399 -28.20 -11.33 6.11
C ALA A 399 -28.46 -10.17 7.08
N ALA A 400 -27.44 -9.71 7.80
CA ALA A 400 -27.53 -8.54 8.67
C ALA A 400 -27.90 -7.25 7.89
N LEU A 401 -27.32 -7.06 6.69
CA LEU A 401 -27.69 -5.95 5.81
C LEU A 401 -29.15 -6.03 5.34
N PHE A 402 -29.68 -7.23 5.04
CA PHE A 402 -31.09 -7.40 4.70
C PHE A 402 -32.00 -7.09 5.89
N ALA A 403 -31.65 -7.55 7.09
CA ALA A 403 -32.39 -7.22 8.31
C ALA A 403 -32.41 -5.70 8.56
N ALA A 404 -31.27 -5.03 8.41
CA ALA A 404 -31.17 -3.58 8.54
C ALA A 404 -32.06 -2.83 7.53
N ARG A 405 -32.10 -3.27 6.26
CA ARG A 405 -32.96 -2.67 5.20
C ARG A 405 -34.46 -2.77 5.50
N ARG A 406 -34.90 -3.82 6.19
CA ARG A 406 -36.30 -3.95 6.63
C ARG A 406 -36.58 -3.31 7.99
N ASN A 407 -35.60 -2.61 8.58
CA ASN A 407 -35.65 -2.04 9.92
C ASN A 407 -35.91 -3.11 11.02
N GLY A 408 -35.42 -4.34 10.79
CA GLY A 408 -35.50 -5.44 11.76
C GLY A 408 -34.56 -5.22 12.95
N ARG A 409 -34.95 -5.66 14.12
CA ARG A 409 -34.13 -5.63 15.34
C ARG A 409 -33.21 -6.83 15.46
N VAL A 410 -33.54 -7.92 14.81
CA VAL A 410 -32.81 -9.18 14.76
C VAL A 410 -32.77 -9.70 13.33
N VAL A 411 -31.75 -10.48 13.02
CA VAL A 411 -31.65 -11.19 11.75
C VAL A 411 -32.48 -12.46 11.82
N GLU A 412 -33.37 -12.68 10.87
CA GLU A 412 -34.25 -13.83 10.79
C GLU A 412 -33.80 -14.80 9.70
N MET A 413 -34.33 -16.04 9.72
CA MET A 413 -34.04 -17.07 8.72
C MET A 413 -34.31 -16.58 7.30
N GLY A 414 -35.38 -15.79 7.09
CA GLY A 414 -35.73 -15.19 5.80
C GLY A 414 -34.67 -14.19 5.28
N ASP A 415 -33.92 -13.53 6.16
CA ASP A 415 -32.81 -12.66 5.75
C ASP A 415 -31.62 -13.48 5.27
N PHE A 416 -31.31 -14.60 5.91
CA PHE A 416 -30.28 -15.55 5.49
C PHE A 416 -30.63 -16.20 4.15
N GLU A 417 -31.87 -16.61 3.94
CA GLU A 417 -32.30 -17.17 2.64
C GLU A 417 -32.15 -16.16 1.51
N ARG A 418 -32.53 -14.89 1.74
CA ARG A 418 -32.32 -13.81 0.76
C ARG A 418 -30.84 -13.53 0.50
N ALA A 419 -30.02 -13.56 1.54
CA ALA A 419 -28.57 -13.39 1.43
C ALA A 419 -27.93 -14.53 0.63
N LYS A 420 -28.31 -15.77 0.91
CA LYS A 420 -27.88 -16.96 0.19
C LYS A 420 -28.23 -16.87 -1.30
N ASP A 421 -29.49 -16.54 -1.60
CA ASP A 421 -29.96 -16.34 -2.97
C ASP A 421 -29.12 -15.26 -3.70
N LYS A 422 -28.83 -14.14 -3.03
CA LYS A 422 -28.03 -13.05 -3.60
C LYS A 422 -26.61 -13.49 -3.89
N ILE A 423 -25.97 -14.25 -3.00
CA ILE A 423 -24.60 -14.71 -3.15
C ILE A 423 -24.48 -15.76 -4.25
N MET A 424 -25.40 -16.73 -4.27
CA MET A 424 -25.35 -17.86 -5.21
C MET A 424 -25.83 -17.48 -6.63
N MET A 425 -26.87 -16.65 -6.74
CA MET A 425 -27.58 -16.36 -7.99
C MET A 425 -27.44 -14.91 -8.44
N GLY A 426 -26.92 -14.04 -7.59
CA GLY A 426 -26.84 -12.60 -7.84
C GLY A 426 -28.09 -11.82 -7.39
N PRO A 427 -28.06 -10.48 -7.55
CA PRO A 427 -29.16 -9.63 -7.14
C PRO A 427 -30.42 -9.88 -7.97
N GLU A 428 -31.57 -9.68 -7.33
CA GLU A 428 -32.88 -9.73 -7.94
C GLU A 428 -33.06 -8.61 -8.99
N ARG A 429 -33.52 -8.97 -10.21
CA ARG A 429 -33.71 -8.03 -11.31
C ARG A 429 -35.10 -7.41 -11.25
N LYS A 430 -35.36 -6.56 -10.28
CA LYS A 430 -36.69 -5.94 -10.04
C LYS A 430 -37.19 -5.05 -11.18
N SER A 431 -36.29 -4.50 -11.99
CA SER A 431 -36.64 -3.67 -13.15
C SER A 431 -36.94 -4.46 -14.40
N MET A 432 -36.74 -5.78 -14.41
CA MET A 432 -36.99 -6.62 -15.56
C MET A 432 -38.46 -7.01 -15.59
N THR A 433 -39.19 -6.48 -16.57
CA THR A 433 -40.57 -6.88 -16.85
C THR A 433 -40.54 -8.00 -17.88
N MET A 434 -40.85 -9.21 -17.45
CA MET A 434 -40.97 -10.35 -18.35
C MET A 434 -42.40 -10.42 -18.94
N PRO A 435 -42.54 -10.69 -20.23
CA PRO A 435 -43.86 -10.99 -20.83
C PRO A 435 -44.52 -12.19 -20.14
N ALA A 436 -45.85 -12.20 -20.10
CA ALA A 436 -46.60 -13.28 -19.45
C ALA A 436 -46.30 -14.66 -20.04
N GLU A 437 -46.00 -14.71 -21.34
CA GLU A 437 -45.62 -15.94 -22.04
C GLU A 437 -44.27 -16.47 -21.59
N GLU A 438 -43.23 -15.60 -21.43
CA GLU A 438 -41.92 -15.98 -20.90
C GLU A 438 -42.00 -16.42 -19.44
N LEU A 439 -42.78 -15.71 -18.60
CA LEU A 439 -43.04 -16.12 -17.21
C LEU A 439 -43.67 -17.52 -17.16
N LYS A 440 -44.63 -17.78 -18.03
CA LYS A 440 -45.29 -19.09 -18.11
C LYS A 440 -44.30 -20.16 -18.56
N ASN A 441 -43.51 -19.88 -19.59
CA ASN A 441 -42.50 -20.82 -20.09
C ASN A 441 -41.46 -21.14 -19.02
N THR A 442 -40.92 -20.11 -18.35
CA THR A 442 -39.98 -20.30 -17.23
C THR A 442 -40.59 -21.13 -16.10
N ALA A 443 -41.88 -20.90 -15.78
CA ALA A 443 -42.56 -21.66 -14.72
C ALA A 443 -42.70 -23.14 -15.09
N TYR A 444 -43.01 -23.48 -16.32
CA TYR A 444 -43.04 -24.88 -16.78
C TYR A 444 -41.65 -25.50 -16.79
N HIS A 445 -40.66 -24.77 -17.28
CA HIS A 445 -39.25 -25.21 -17.29
C HIS A 445 -38.78 -25.58 -15.89
N GLU A 446 -38.87 -24.66 -14.90
CA GLU A 446 -38.46 -24.91 -13.55
C GLU A 446 -39.27 -25.99 -12.83
N SER A 447 -40.57 -26.06 -13.14
CA SER A 447 -41.43 -27.13 -12.63
C SER A 447 -41.03 -28.50 -13.18
N GLY A 448 -40.55 -28.54 -14.45
CA GLY A 448 -40.04 -29.77 -15.07
C GLY A 448 -38.83 -30.31 -14.30
N HIS A 449 -37.84 -29.45 -14.00
CA HIS A 449 -36.70 -29.81 -13.18
C HIS A 449 -37.14 -30.34 -11.80
N ALA A 450 -38.04 -29.62 -11.12
CA ALA A 450 -38.53 -29.98 -9.80
C ALA A 450 -39.28 -31.31 -9.77
N LEU A 451 -40.12 -31.54 -10.78
CA LEU A 451 -40.91 -32.79 -10.89
C LEU A 451 -39.96 -33.99 -11.10
N VAL A 452 -39.06 -33.90 -12.06
CA VAL A 452 -38.08 -34.97 -12.32
C VAL A 452 -37.20 -35.22 -11.11
N ALA A 453 -36.71 -34.18 -10.45
CA ALA A 453 -35.93 -34.31 -9.22
C ALA A 453 -36.72 -35.00 -8.10
N ARG A 454 -38.03 -34.77 -7.99
CA ARG A 454 -38.86 -35.40 -6.97
C ARG A 454 -39.15 -36.88 -7.25
N MET A 455 -39.19 -37.25 -8.52
CA MET A 455 -39.54 -38.61 -8.93
C MET A 455 -38.37 -39.58 -8.94
N LEU A 456 -37.14 -39.10 -9.08
CA LEU A 456 -35.96 -39.94 -9.15
C LEU A 456 -35.38 -40.22 -7.74
N PRO A 457 -34.96 -41.46 -7.49
CA PRO A 457 -34.53 -41.90 -6.13
C PRO A 457 -33.14 -41.36 -5.72
N LYS A 458 -32.27 -41.03 -6.69
CA LYS A 458 -30.87 -40.63 -6.45
C LYS A 458 -30.63 -39.12 -6.62
N THR A 459 -31.66 -38.33 -6.41
CA THR A 459 -31.59 -36.87 -6.47
C THR A 459 -31.62 -36.27 -5.07
N ASP A 460 -31.12 -35.04 -4.93
CA ASP A 460 -31.26 -34.31 -3.69
C ASP A 460 -32.66 -33.70 -3.56
N PRO A 461 -33.20 -33.55 -2.36
CA PRO A 461 -34.53 -32.96 -2.16
C PRO A 461 -34.63 -31.56 -2.74
N VAL A 462 -35.75 -31.29 -3.43
CA VAL A 462 -36.04 -29.95 -3.92
C VAL A 462 -36.29 -29.02 -2.74
N HIS A 463 -35.52 -27.96 -2.66
CA HIS A 463 -35.60 -26.96 -1.61
C HIS A 463 -36.45 -25.77 -2.01
N LYS A 464 -36.22 -25.28 -3.23
CA LYS A 464 -36.85 -24.05 -3.72
C LYS A 464 -36.98 -24.08 -5.23
N VAL A 465 -38.15 -23.59 -5.71
CA VAL A 465 -38.36 -23.29 -7.12
C VAL A 465 -38.79 -21.82 -7.24
N THR A 466 -38.21 -21.08 -8.14
CA THR A 466 -38.51 -19.66 -8.32
C THR A 466 -38.42 -19.25 -9.80
N ILE A 467 -39.32 -18.36 -10.18
CA ILE A 467 -39.32 -17.69 -11.50
C ILE A 467 -38.89 -16.22 -11.37
N ILE A 468 -38.34 -15.82 -10.23
CA ILE A 468 -37.81 -14.47 -10.01
C ILE A 468 -36.47 -14.37 -10.72
N PRO A 469 -36.30 -13.48 -11.71
CA PRO A 469 -35.03 -13.37 -12.42
C PRO A 469 -33.91 -12.83 -11.53
N ARG A 470 -32.77 -13.55 -11.52
CA ARG A 470 -31.59 -13.21 -10.77
C ARG A 470 -30.34 -13.38 -11.62
N GLY A 471 -29.44 -12.41 -11.59
CA GLY A 471 -28.21 -12.48 -12.38
C GLY A 471 -28.48 -12.74 -13.87
N ARG A 472 -28.09 -13.91 -14.38
CA ARG A 472 -28.37 -14.37 -15.76
C ARG A 472 -29.56 -15.34 -15.86
N ALA A 473 -30.00 -15.90 -14.73
CA ALA A 473 -31.09 -16.87 -14.71
C ALA A 473 -32.45 -16.18 -14.64
N LEU A 474 -33.41 -16.70 -15.40
CA LEU A 474 -34.81 -16.25 -15.41
C LEU A 474 -35.65 -16.95 -14.32
N GLY A 475 -35.25 -18.18 -13.98
CA GLY A 475 -35.75 -18.99 -12.90
C GLY A 475 -34.65 -19.88 -12.32
N VAL A 476 -34.91 -20.56 -11.24
CA VAL A 476 -33.99 -21.53 -10.63
C VAL A 476 -34.74 -22.57 -9.84
N THR A 477 -34.40 -23.83 -10.07
CA THR A 477 -34.79 -24.96 -9.22
C THR A 477 -33.58 -25.38 -8.37
N MET A 478 -33.66 -25.14 -7.06
CA MET A 478 -32.60 -25.43 -6.11
C MET A 478 -32.87 -26.72 -5.35
N GLN A 479 -31.90 -27.60 -5.35
CA GLN A 479 -31.89 -28.82 -4.53
C GLN A 479 -31.02 -28.60 -3.29
N LEU A 480 -31.37 -29.21 -2.18
CA LEU A 480 -30.64 -29.14 -0.92
C LEU A 480 -29.99 -30.49 -0.63
N PRO A 481 -28.66 -30.62 -0.76
CA PRO A 481 -27.95 -31.84 -0.43
C PRO A 481 -28.17 -32.23 1.05
N GLU A 482 -28.35 -33.50 1.33
CA GLU A 482 -28.44 -34.02 2.68
C GLU A 482 -27.08 -33.99 3.41
N GLY A 483 -25.99 -34.06 2.64
CA GLY A 483 -24.61 -33.98 3.12
C GLY A 483 -23.62 -33.79 1.98
N ASP A 484 -22.34 -33.55 2.35
CA ASP A 484 -21.25 -33.43 1.37
C ASP A 484 -20.94 -34.80 0.76
N ARG A 485 -20.62 -34.79 -0.52
CA ARG A 485 -20.31 -35.99 -1.32
C ARG A 485 -19.00 -35.80 -2.06
N TYR A 486 -18.17 -36.80 -1.98
CA TYR A 486 -16.84 -36.82 -2.57
C TYR A 486 -16.77 -37.67 -3.85
N SER A 487 -17.83 -38.47 -4.12
CA SER A 487 -17.92 -39.30 -5.33
C SER A 487 -19.36 -39.39 -5.82
N LEU A 488 -19.55 -39.55 -7.11
CA LEU A 488 -20.84 -39.75 -7.77
C LEU A 488 -20.88 -41.16 -8.35
N ASP A 489 -21.92 -41.92 -8.03
CA ASP A 489 -22.21 -43.18 -8.67
C ASP A 489 -22.92 -42.97 -10.03
N LYS A 490 -22.88 -44.01 -10.90
CA LYS A 490 -23.49 -43.96 -12.23
C LYS A 490 -24.97 -43.61 -12.20
N GLU A 491 -25.72 -44.17 -11.24
CA GLU A 491 -27.18 -43.97 -11.14
C GLU A 491 -27.51 -42.51 -10.78
N ARG A 492 -26.69 -41.90 -9.91
CA ARG A 492 -26.84 -40.50 -9.57
C ARG A 492 -26.47 -39.57 -10.74
N MET A 493 -25.39 -39.89 -11.48
CA MET A 493 -25.03 -39.11 -12.67
C MET A 493 -26.17 -39.14 -13.68
N LEU A 494 -26.77 -40.29 -13.95
CA LEU A 494 -27.91 -40.42 -14.82
C LEU A 494 -29.13 -39.68 -14.29
N SER A 495 -29.36 -39.73 -12.97
CA SER A 495 -30.47 -38.96 -12.34
C SER A 495 -30.23 -37.44 -12.48
N THR A 496 -29.01 -36.96 -12.32
CA THR A 496 -28.64 -35.55 -12.50
C THR A 496 -28.88 -35.09 -13.94
N ILE A 497 -28.43 -35.89 -14.92
CA ILE A 497 -28.66 -35.65 -16.33
C ILE A 497 -30.17 -35.58 -16.60
N SER A 498 -30.96 -36.53 -16.09
CA SER A 498 -32.42 -36.55 -16.27
C SER A 498 -33.08 -35.29 -15.68
N VAL A 499 -32.63 -34.82 -14.51
CA VAL A 499 -33.13 -33.57 -13.92
C VAL A 499 -32.82 -32.38 -14.83
N LEU A 500 -31.58 -32.29 -15.36
CA LEU A 500 -31.17 -31.20 -16.26
C LEU A 500 -32.02 -31.17 -17.54
N PHE A 501 -32.42 -32.32 -18.07
CA PHE A 501 -33.33 -32.37 -19.21
C PHE A 501 -34.79 -32.10 -18.84
N GLY A 502 -35.18 -32.17 -17.57
CA GLY A 502 -36.56 -31.99 -17.10
C GLY A 502 -37.21 -30.68 -17.53
N GLY A 503 -36.46 -29.57 -17.45
CA GLY A 503 -36.94 -28.26 -17.89
C GLY A 503 -37.22 -28.22 -19.38
N ARG A 504 -36.28 -28.72 -20.17
CA ARG A 504 -36.43 -28.79 -21.64
C ARG A 504 -37.61 -29.64 -22.10
N ILE A 505 -37.78 -30.82 -21.50
CA ILE A 505 -38.88 -31.72 -21.81
C ILE A 505 -40.22 -31.09 -21.42
N ALA A 506 -40.29 -30.35 -20.32
CA ALA A 506 -41.51 -29.63 -19.94
C ALA A 506 -41.89 -28.55 -20.94
N GLU A 507 -40.95 -27.77 -21.49
CA GLU A 507 -41.18 -26.81 -22.55
C GLU A 507 -41.77 -27.51 -23.81
N GLU A 508 -41.21 -28.64 -24.21
CA GLU A 508 -41.61 -29.39 -25.39
C GLU A 508 -43.03 -29.98 -25.23
N VAL A 509 -43.28 -30.66 -24.10
CA VAL A 509 -44.54 -31.38 -23.88
C VAL A 509 -45.73 -30.42 -23.64
N PHE A 510 -45.53 -29.34 -22.88
CA PHE A 510 -46.63 -28.49 -22.45
C PHE A 510 -46.77 -27.19 -23.25
N MET A 511 -45.65 -26.70 -23.82
CA MET A 511 -45.64 -25.44 -24.57
C MET A 511 -45.42 -25.62 -26.06
N ASN A 512 -45.08 -26.84 -26.51
CA ASN A 512 -44.67 -27.16 -27.87
C ASN A 512 -43.61 -26.19 -28.42
N GLN A 513 -42.68 -25.78 -27.52
CA GLN A 513 -41.64 -24.81 -27.81
C GLN A 513 -40.28 -25.37 -27.37
N MET A 514 -39.24 -24.74 -27.93
CA MET A 514 -37.84 -25.01 -27.54
C MET A 514 -37.15 -23.68 -27.39
N THR A 515 -36.74 -23.33 -26.16
CA THR A 515 -36.10 -22.06 -25.93
C THR A 515 -34.60 -22.22 -25.68
N THR A 516 -33.87 -21.12 -25.82
CA THR A 516 -32.44 -21.05 -25.47
C THR A 516 -32.22 -21.05 -23.96
N GLY A 517 -33.27 -20.99 -23.13
CA GLY A 517 -33.23 -21.07 -21.69
C GLY A 517 -32.53 -22.35 -21.17
N ALA A 518 -32.76 -23.46 -21.90
CA ALA A 518 -32.14 -24.75 -21.58
C ALA A 518 -30.66 -24.90 -21.98
N SER A 519 -30.02 -23.89 -22.59
CA SER A 519 -28.65 -24.02 -23.10
C SER A 519 -27.63 -24.40 -21.99
N ASN A 520 -27.74 -23.80 -20.81
CA ASN A 520 -26.87 -24.10 -19.68
C ASN A 520 -27.10 -25.53 -19.14
N ASP A 521 -28.33 -26.04 -19.20
CA ASP A 521 -28.65 -27.39 -18.74
C ASP A 521 -28.05 -28.44 -19.67
N PHE A 522 -28.03 -28.20 -20.96
CA PHE A 522 -27.35 -29.04 -21.94
C PHE A 522 -25.82 -29.02 -21.75
N GLU A 523 -25.23 -27.86 -21.50
CA GLU A 523 -23.81 -27.75 -21.28
C GLU A 523 -23.35 -28.52 -20.02
N ARG A 524 -24.19 -28.55 -19.00
CA ARG A 524 -23.91 -29.25 -17.73
C ARG A 524 -24.22 -30.74 -17.78
N ALA A 525 -25.14 -31.19 -18.63
CA ALA A 525 -25.50 -32.60 -18.85
C ALA A 525 -24.42 -33.35 -19.64
#